data_8dd9848a0f77d1bae6c59ea4902e226b
#
_entry.id   8dd9848a0f77d1bae6c59ea4902e226b
#
_cell.length_a   1.000
_cell.length_b   1.000
_cell.length_c   1.000
_cell.angle_alpha   90.00
_cell.angle_beta   90.00
_cell.angle_gamma   90.00
#
_symmetry.space_group_name_H-M   'P 1'
#
loop_
_entity.id
_entity.type
_entity.pdbx_description
1 polymer ?
#
loop_
_entity_poly.entity_id
_entity_poly.type
_entity_poly.pdbx_seq_one_letter_code
_entity_poly.pdbx_strand_id
1 'polypeptide(L)'
;PLRREQREAMFITEALQGDAGAFTLALRERLAQLDQLCLGDFAAVQRQAQILAETLDAEAFMAQLEAEHRIKPEVRERRAVGFLNQPTR
;
A
#
# COMPACT_ATOMS: atom_id res chain seq x y z
N PRO A 1 -9.17 7.43 5.02
CA PRO A 1 -7.89 6.72 4.94
C PRO A 1 -6.95 7.10 6.07
N LEU A 2 -5.93 6.29 6.26
CA LEU A 2 -4.93 6.53 7.28
C LEU A 2 -4.09 7.76 6.93
N ARG A 3 -3.75 8.55 7.94
CA ARG A 3 -2.81 9.63 7.77
C ARG A 3 -1.40 9.07 7.60
N ARG A 4 -0.49 9.91 7.10
CA ARG A 4 0.86 9.45 6.80
C ARG A 4 1.53 8.79 7.99
N GLU A 5 1.45 9.41 9.17
CA GLU A 5 2.09 8.86 10.37
C GLU A 5 1.49 7.51 10.75
N GLN A 6 0.19 7.38 10.56
CA GLN A 6 -0.50 6.12 10.85
C GLN A 6 -0.09 5.03 9.87
N ARG A 7 0.02 5.38 8.57
CA ARG A 7 0.46 4.41 7.56
C ARG A 7 1.87 3.92 7.87
N GLU A 8 2.76 4.83 8.21
CA GLU A 8 4.14 4.46 8.51
C GLU A 8 4.21 3.56 9.74
N ALA A 9 3.48 3.92 10.79
CA ALA A 9 3.45 3.10 12.00
C ALA A 9 2.91 1.71 11.72
N MET A 10 1.84 1.62 10.94
CA MET A 10 1.27 0.32 10.57
C MET A 10 2.25 -0.51 9.76
N PHE A 11 2.91 0.11 8.78
CA PHE A 11 3.86 -0.61 7.95
C PHE A 11 5.02 -1.15 8.78
N ILE A 12 5.56 -0.31 9.66
CA ILE A 12 6.65 -0.74 10.54
C ILE A 12 6.21 -1.91 11.41
N THR A 13 5.02 -1.82 11.99
CA THR A 13 4.51 -2.88 12.86
C THR A 13 4.26 -4.17 12.09
N GLU A 14 3.55 -4.08 10.95
CA GLU A 14 3.04 -5.26 10.26
C GLU A 14 4.06 -5.86 9.30
N ALA A 15 4.82 -5.03 8.61
CA ALA A 15 5.75 -5.52 7.58
C ALA A 15 7.18 -5.67 8.09
N LEU A 16 7.56 -4.90 9.10
CA LEU A 16 8.92 -4.87 9.61
C LEU A 16 9.04 -5.39 11.04
N GLN A 17 7.96 -5.94 11.56
CA GLN A 17 7.91 -6.51 12.92
C GLN A 17 8.40 -5.51 13.96
N GLY A 18 8.06 -4.26 13.77
CA GLY A 18 8.40 -3.19 14.72
C GLY A 18 9.79 -2.61 14.54
N ASP A 19 10.55 -3.07 13.56
CA ASP A 19 11.92 -2.58 13.35
C ASP A 19 11.90 -1.33 12.48
N ALA A 20 11.85 -0.17 13.14
CA ALA A 20 11.83 1.11 12.43
C ALA A 20 13.12 1.35 11.64
N GLY A 21 14.23 0.74 12.06
CA GLY A 21 15.50 0.90 11.34
C GLY A 21 15.49 0.25 9.97
N ALA A 22 14.60 -0.70 9.73
CA ALA A 22 14.46 -1.32 8.43
C ALA A 22 13.58 -0.52 7.47
N PHE A 23 12.97 0.56 7.94
CA PHE A 23 12.08 1.39 7.13
C PHE A 23 12.93 2.39 6.34
N THR A 24 13.34 1.97 5.15
CA THR A 24 14.25 2.74 4.32
C THR A 24 13.53 3.92 3.66
N LEU A 25 14.31 4.86 3.15
CA LEU A 25 13.77 6.00 2.42
C LEU A 25 12.97 5.53 1.20
N ALA A 26 13.45 4.51 0.51
CA ALA A 26 12.74 3.99 -0.66
C ALA A 26 11.36 3.46 -0.27
N LEU A 27 11.27 2.72 0.84
CA LEU A 27 9.99 2.22 1.32
C LEU A 27 9.08 3.37 1.75
N ARG A 28 9.65 4.37 2.41
CA ARG A 28 8.87 5.54 2.85
C ARG A 28 8.28 6.27 1.65
N GLU A 29 9.05 6.44 0.60
CA GLU A 29 8.59 7.15 -0.59
C GLU A 29 7.47 6.38 -1.30
N ARG A 30 7.61 5.06 -1.39
CA ARG A 30 6.56 4.23 -1.99
C ARG A 30 5.28 4.30 -1.17
N LEU A 31 5.41 4.21 0.15
CA LEU A 31 4.24 4.26 1.02
C LEU A 31 3.54 5.61 0.94
N ALA A 32 4.30 6.68 0.78
CA ALA A 32 3.73 8.04 0.70
C ALA A 32 2.78 8.20 -0.49
N GLN A 33 2.96 7.41 -1.55
CA GLN A 33 2.09 7.47 -2.71
C GLN A 33 0.75 6.78 -2.46
N LEU A 34 0.62 6.01 -1.39
CA LEU A 34 -0.56 5.20 -1.13
C LEU A 34 -1.49 5.95 -0.18
N ASP A 35 -1.99 7.09 -0.62
CA ASP A 35 -2.70 8.04 0.22
C ASP A 35 -4.13 7.63 0.56
N GLN A 36 -4.64 6.56 -0.04
CA GLN A 36 -5.99 6.08 0.23
C GLN A 36 -6.01 4.79 1.04
N LEU A 37 -4.88 4.38 1.60
CA LEU A 37 -4.84 3.17 2.39
C LEU A 37 -5.64 3.31 3.68
N CYS A 38 -6.30 2.22 4.06
CA CYS A 38 -7.05 2.09 5.29
C CYS A 38 -6.53 0.91 6.09
N LEU A 39 -6.95 0.79 7.34
CA LEU A 39 -6.58 -0.36 8.16
C LEU A 39 -6.94 -1.69 7.49
N GLY A 40 -8.10 -1.72 6.82
CA GLY A 40 -8.54 -2.94 6.14
C GLY A 40 -7.60 -3.42 5.06
N ASP A 41 -6.85 -2.51 4.44
CA ASP A 41 -5.90 -2.91 3.39
C ASP A 41 -4.73 -3.69 3.97
N PHE A 42 -4.24 -3.26 5.14
CA PHE A 42 -3.20 -4.01 5.83
C PHE A 42 -3.70 -5.37 6.27
N ALA A 43 -4.93 -5.41 6.78
CA ALA A 43 -5.54 -6.68 7.19
C ALA A 43 -5.73 -7.62 5.99
N ALA A 44 -6.09 -7.07 4.84
CA ALA A 44 -6.27 -7.87 3.63
C ALA A 44 -4.95 -8.52 3.18
N VAL A 45 -3.85 -7.75 3.23
CA VAL A 45 -2.55 -8.29 2.87
C VAL A 45 -2.16 -9.42 3.82
N GLN A 46 -2.35 -9.22 5.13
CA GLN A 46 -2.02 -10.24 6.13
C GLN A 46 -2.86 -11.49 5.94
N ARG A 47 -4.15 -11.32 5.70
CA ARG A 47 -5.07 -12.46 5.53
C ARG A 47 -4.69 -13.26 4.30
N GLN A 48 -4.36 -12.58 3.21
CA GLN A 48 -3.98 -13.28 1.99
C GLN A 48 -2.69 -14.08 2.18
N ALA A 49 -1.72 -13.50 2.87
CA ALA A 49 -0.48 -14.20 3.17
C ALA A 49 -0.75 -15.45 4.00
N GLN A 50 -1.66 -15.36 4.97
CA GLN A 50 -2.03 -16.50 5.79
C GLN A 50 -2.71 -17.60 4.97
N ILE A 51 -3.62 -17.21 4.09
CA ILE A 51 -4.34 -18.17 3.25
C ILE A 51 -3.35 -18.92 2.35
N LEU A 52 -2.37 -18.23 1.82
CA LEU A 52 -1.37 -18.82 0.94
C LEU A 52 -0.20 -19.44 1.68
N ALA A 53 -0.20 -19.34 3.00
CA ALA A 53 0.88 -19.84 3.86
C ALA A 53 2.23 -19.24 3.47
N GLU A 54 2.22 -17.95 3.12
CA GLU A 54 3.42 -17.24 2.70
C GLU A 54 3.91 -16.32 3.82
N THR A 55 5.23 -16.15 3.88
CA THR A 55 5.84 -15.13 4.71
C THR A 55 6.26 -13.99 3.78
N LEU A 56 5.71 -12.80 4.00
CA LEU A 56 6.01 -11.66 3.15
C LEU A 56 7.18 -10.87 3.74
N ASP A 57 8.21 -10.62 2.93
CA ASP A 57 9.22 -9.64 3.32
C ASP A 57 8.68 -8.23 3.07
N ALA A 58 9.46 -7.22 3.46
CA ALA A 58 9.01 -5.83 3.37
C ALA A 58 8.66 -5.43 1.93
N GLU A 59 9.46 -5.88 0.98
CA GLU A 59 9.25 -5.56 -0.43
C GLU A 59 7.95 -6.18 -0.93
N ALA A 60 7.72 -7.44 -0.60
CA ALA A 60 6.50 -8.13 -1.01
C ALA A 60 5.28 -7.51 -0.35
N PHE A 61 5.38 -7.15 0.92
CA PHE A 61 4.29 -6.51 1.63
C PHE A 61 3.92 -5.18 0.97
N MET A 62 4.94 -4.38 0.65
CA MET A 62 4.71 -3.10 -0.04
C MET A 62 4.03 -3.32 -1.39
N ALA A 63 4.47 -4.29 -2.16
CA ALA A 63 3.88 -4.58 -3.46
C ALA A 63 2.40 -4.98 -3.33
N GLN A 64 2.06 -5.74 -2.28
CA GLN A 64 0.67 -6.10 -2.03
C GLN A 64 -0.17 -4.89 -1.65
N LEU A 65 0.37 -3.99 -0.84
CA LEU A 65 -0.34 -2.75 -0.51
C LEU A 65 -0.56 -1.90 -1.74
N GLU A 66 0.43 -1.83 -2.61
CA GLU A 66 0.30 -1.09 -3.86
C GLU A 66 -0.81 -1.67 -4.72
N ALA A 67 -0.91 -2.99 -4.75
CA ALA A 67 -1.97 -3.66 -5.50
C ALA A 67 -3.35 -3.34 -4.93
N GLU A 68 -3.49 -3.39 -3.59
CA GLU A 68 -4.75 -3.03 -2.94
C GLU A 68 -5.12 -1.58 -3.22
N HIS A 69 -4.15 -0.70 -3.20
CA HIS A 69 -4.39 0.72 -3.44
C HIS A 69 -4.90 0.98 -4.86
N ARG A 70 -4.34 0.27 -5.85
CA ARG A 70 -4.70 0.48 -7.25
C ARG A 70 -6.16 0.19 -7.55
N ILE A 71 -6.77 -0.74 -6.82
CA ILE A 71 -8.14 -1.14 -7.10
C ILE A 71 -9.18 -0.30 -6.36
N LYS A 72 -8.73 0.65 -5.52
CA LYS A 72 -9.67 1.49 -4.78
C LYS A 72 -10.41 2.42 -5.74
N PRO A 73 -11.71 2.67 -5.47
CA PRO A 73 -12.48 3.55 -6.37
C PRO A 73 -11.86 4.93 -6.54
N GLU A 74 -11.36 5.53 -5.46
CA GLU A 74 -10.76 6.86 -5.52
C GLU A 74 -9.57 6.92 -6.47
N VAL A 75 -8.74 5.87 -6.44
CA VAL A 75 -7.57 5.79 -7.30
C VAL A 75 -7.97 5.53 -8.74
N ARG A 76 -8.93 4.64 -8.93
CA ARG A 76 -9.43 4.29 -10.26
C ARG A 76 -10.09 5.49 -10.92
N GLU A 77 -10.80 6.28 -10.16
CA GLU A 77 -11.43 7.48 -10.70
C GLU A 77 -10.41 8.48 -11.21
N ARG A 78 -9.32 8.66 -10.48
CA ARG A 78 -8.26 9.55 -10.92
C ARG A 78 -7.64 9.07 -12.23
N ARG A 79 -7.47 7.77 -12.37
CA ARG A 79 -6.95 7.18 -13.61
C ARG A 79 -7.92 7.38 -14.76
N ALA A 80 -9.21 7.15 -14.50
CA ALA A 80 -10.23 7.29 -15.53
C ALA A 80 -10.29 8.74 -16.03
N VAL A 81 -10.23 9.71 -15.11
CA VAL A 81 -10.23 11.12 -15.49
C VAL A 81 -9.02 11.44 -16.36
N GLY A 82 -7.85 10.97 -15.95
CA GLY A 82 -6.65 11.19 -16.74
C GLY A 82 -6.74 10.58 -18.11
N PHE A 83 -7.27 9.37 -18.17
CA PHE A 83 -7.45 8.67 -19.44
C PHE A 83 -8.39 9.43 -20.38
N LEU A 84 -9.50 9.90 -19.83
CA LEU A 84 -10.49 10.64 -20.63
C LEU A 84 -9.97 11.96 -21.12
N ASN A 85 -9.02 12.56 -20.42
CA ASN A 85 -8.45 13.83 -20.81
C ASN A 85 -7.39 13.71 -21.89
N GLN A 86 -6.98 12.51 -22.21
CA GLN A 86 -5.97 12.35 -23.24
C GLN A 86 -6.55 12.57 -24.60
N PRO A 87 -5.78 13.22 -25.50
CA PRO A 87 -6.24 13.35 -26.88
C PRO A 87 -6.30 11.95 -27.48
N THR A 88 -7.45 11.63 -27.94
CA THR A 88 -7.67 10.31 -28.45
C THR A 88 -7.58 10.33 -29.93
N ARG A 89 -6.61 9.91 -30.49
CA ARG A 89 -6.58 9.84 -31.95
C ARG A 89 -6.87 11.19 -32.58
#